data_bf4620642f2bf201ed28ed890170e0f8
#
_entry.id   bf4620642f2bf201ed28ed890170e0f8
#
_cell.length_a   1.000
_cell.length_b   1.000
_cell.length_c   1.000
_cell.angle_alpha   90.00
_cell.angle_beta   90.00
_cell.angle_gamma   90.00
#
_symmetry.space_group_name_H-M   'P 1'
#
loop_
_entity.id
_entity.type
_entity.pdbx_description
1 polymer ?
#
loop_
_entity_poly.entity_id
_entity_poly.type
_entity_poly.pdbx_seq_one_letter_code
_entity_poly.pdbx_strand_id
1 'polypeptide(L)'
;MAIFICLGIVAYIILTLLVNQQTPANPDTHYTGTNGVSVYYDSSIWKVCQMTEDATLGTVLELATADSADGAEDYQAVLLQRGTADTYPDFIDDSEKDLKQAYGIIKPRTANITVEGAEVTAVRCDIQTYYAVLATITYDSGDVVYVSGLTKLASINDIVNLVESVSLS
;
A
#
# COMPACT_ATOMS: atom_id res chain seq x y z
N MET A 1 -0.13 -46.40 -7.68
CA MET A 1 0.78 -45.35 -7.16
C MET A 1 0.51 -43.97 -7.74
N ALA A 2 -0.02 -43.81 -8.95
CA ALA A 2 -0.33 -42.53 -9.60
C ALA A 2 -1.52 -41.74 -8.96
N ILE A 3 -2.52 -42.43 -8.38
CA ILE A 3 -3.74 -41.80 -7.81
C ILE A 3 -3.43 -40.98 -6.55
N PHE A 4 -2.48 -41.38 -5.72
CA PHE A 4 -2.12 -40.64 -4.52
C PHE A 4 -1.35 -39.33 -4.80
N ILE A 5 -0.62 -39.26 -5.90
CA ILE A 5 0.12 -38.05 -6.31
C ILE A 5 -0.87 -36.98 -6.81
N CYS A 6 -1.89 -37.40 -7.58
CA CYS A 6 -2.92 -36.46 -8.07
C CYS A 6 -3.76 -35.86 -6.93
N LEU A 7 -4.11 -36.64 -5.91
CA LEU A 7 -4.84 -36.17 -4.74
C LEU A 7 -4.04 -35.15 -3.90
N GLY A 8 -2.73 -35.39 -3.77
CA GLY A 8 -1.83 -34.46 -3.07
C GLY A 8 -1.69 -33.11 -3.78
N ILE A 9 -1.58 -33.12 -5.12
CA ILE A 9 -1.47 -31.89 -5.92
C ILE A 9 -2.78 -31.10 -5.89
N VAL A 10 -3.94 -31.76 -6.00
CA VAL A 10 -5.25 -31.11 -5.95
C VAL A 10 -5.49 -30.53 -4.55
N ALA A 11 -5.14 -31.24 -3.48
CA ALA A 11 -5.26 -30.73 -2.11
C ALA A 11 -4.32 -29.53 -1.87
N TYR A 12 -3.10 -29.53 -2.41
CA TYR A 12 -2.17 -28.41 -2.32
C TYR A 12 -2.67 -27.20 -3.10
N ILE A 13 -3.23 -27.38 -4.30
CA ILE A 13 -3.81 -26.30 -5.10
C ILE A 13 -5.05 -25.72 -4.40
N ILE A 14 -5.92 -26.55 -3.83
CA ILE A 14 -7.10 -26.09 -3.08
C ILE A 14 -6.66 -25.33 -1.82
N LEU A 15 -5.64 -25.82 -1.10
CA LEU A 15 -5.13 -25.14 0.09
C LEU A 15 -4.48 -23.79 -0.25
N THR A 16 -3.71 -23.70 -1.34
CA THR A 16 -3.15 -22.44 -1.83
C THR A 16 -4.21 -21.48 -2.33
N LEU A 17 -5.29 -21.97 -2.97
CA LEU A 17 -6.43 -21.13 -3.36
C LEU A 17 -7.25 -20.67 -2.15
N LEU A 18 -7.39 -21.48 -1.11
CA LEU A 18 -8.09 -21.11 0.13
C LEU A 18 -7.26 -20.14 0.99
N VAL A 19 -5.95 -20.29 1.02
CA VAL A 19 -5.04 -19.36 1.73
C VAL A 19 -4.91 -18.03 0.99
N ASN A 20 -5.07 -18.01 -0.34
CA ASN A 20 -5.11 -16.80 -1.16
C ASN A 20 -6.52 -16.21 -1.34
N GLN A 21 -7.57 -16.80 -0.75
CA GLN A 21 -8.84 -16.11 -0.58
C GLN A 21 -8.68 -15.14 0.60
N GLN A 22 -7.96 -14.06 0.36
CA GLN A 22 -8.05 -12.89 1.22
C GLN A 22 -9.51 -12.46 1.22
N THR A 23 -10.06 -12.29 2.41
CA THR A 23 -11.38 -11.69 2.59
C THR A 23 -11.40 -10.42 1.75
N PRO A 24 -12.34 -10.23 0.82
CA PRO A 24 -12.42 -8.99 0.07
C PRO A 24 -12.43 -7.84 1.06
N ALA A 25 -11.64 -6.80 0.79
CA ALA A 25 -11.70 -5.59 1.60
C ALA A 25 -13.17 -5.16 1.70
N ASN A 26 -13.68 -5.08 2.91
CA ASN A 26 -15.03 -4.61 3.16
C ASN A 26 -14.92 -3.24 3.85
N PRO A 27 -14.71 -2.16 3.07
CA PRO A 27 -14.54 -0.84 3.65
C PRO A 27 -15.83 -0.45 4.38
N ASP A 28 -15.72 -0.18 5.67
CA ASP A 28 -16.81 0.21 6.56
C ASP A 28 -16.70 1.67 7.03
N THR A 29 -15.56 2.30 6.77
CA THR A 29 -15.23 3.63 7.28
C THR A 29 -14.71 4.53 6.16
N HIS A 30 -15.17 5.78 6.17
CA HIS A 30 -14.71 6.85 5.29
C HIS A 30 -14.03 7.95 6.10
N TYR A 31 -12.89 8.43 5.64
CA TYR A 31 -12.18 9.55 6.25
C TYR A 31 -11.66 10.50 5.17
N THR A 32 -11.75 11.81 5.46
CA THR A 32 -11.17 12.87 4.62
C THR A 32 -10.17 13.66 5.46
N GLY A 33 -8.92 13.65 5.05
CA GLY A 33 -7.85 14.42 5.67
C GLY A 33 -7.96 15.92 5.37
N THR A 34 -7.31 16.75 6.19
CA THR A 34 -7.26 18.21 5.96
C THR A 34 -6.47 18.59 4.70
N ASN A 35 -5.66 17.65 4.15
CA ASN A 35 -5.00 17.77 2.85
C ASN A 35 -5.94 17.49 1.66
N GLY A 36 -7.23 17.19 1.92
CA GLY A 36 -8.24 16.90 0.90
C GLY A 36 -8.17 15.49 0.30
N VAL A 37 -7.32 14.61 0.84
CA VAL A 37 -7.29 13.19 0.46
C VAL A 37 -8.37 12.44 1.24
N SER A 38 -9.19 11.70 0.52
CA SER A 38 -10.26 10.86 1.09
C SER A 38 -9.98 9.39 0.82
N VAL A 39 -10.30 8.54 1.77
CA VAL A 39 -10.14 7.08 1.68
C VAL A 39 -11.35 6.34 2.26
N TYR A 40 -11.64 5.17 1.71
CA TYR A 40 -12.52 4.17 2.33
C TYR A 40 -11.66 3.00 2.81
N TYR A 41 -11.82 2.60 4.06
CA TYR A 41 -10.99 1.55 4.64
C TYR A 41 -11.78 0.63 5.57
N ASP A 42 -11.24 -0.57 5.79
CA ASP A 42 -11.75 -1.54 6.75
C ASP A 42 -11.17 -1.22 8.13
N SER A 43 -12.02 -0.76 9.06
CA SER A 43 -11.62 -0.40 10.44
C SER A 43 -11.21 -1.63 11.28
N SER A 44 -11.47 -2.84 10.79
CA SER A 44 -10.97 -4.07 11.41
C SER A 44 -9.47 -4.28 11.12
N ILE A 45 -8.95 -3.72 10.03
CA ILE A 45 -7.54 -3.78 9.60
C ILE A 45 -6.81 -2.51 10.04
N TRP A 46 -7.26 -1.35 9.57
CA TRP A 46 -6.63 -0.05 9.79
C TRP A 46 -7.12 0.58 11.10
N LYS A 47 -6.31 0.47 12.17
CA LYS A 47 -6.66 0.94 13.53
C LYS A 47 -6.33 2.40 13.78
N VAL A 48 -5.34 2.93 13.06
CA VAL A 48 -4.93 4.33 13.09
C VAL A 48 -5.36 4.97 11.78
N CYS A 49 -6.00 6.13 11.85
CA CYS A 49 -6.29 7.00 10.71
C CYS A 49 -6.25 8.43 11.21
N GLN A 50 -5.22 9.18 10.82
CA GLN A 50 -4.96 10.52 11.34
C GLN A 50 -4.15 11.37 10.38
N MET A 51 -4.18 12.70 10.60
CA MET A 51 -3.21 13.60 9.98
C MET A 51 -1.93 13.63 10.84
N THR A 52 -0.78 13.52 10.21
CA THR A 52 0.53 13.57 10.87
C THR A 52 1.53 14.36 10.05
N GLU A 53 2.68 14.71 10.66
CA GLU A 53 3.80 15.35 9.99
C GLU A 53 4.89 14.30 9.71
N ASP A 54 5.14 14.05 8.43
CA ASP A 54 6.24 13.23 7.97
C ASP A 54 7.45 14.12 7.60
N ALA A 55 8.65 13.67 7.93
CA ALA A 55 9.88 14.45 7.74
C ALA A 55 10.19 14.72 6.25
N THR A 56 9.73 13.86 5.35
CA THR A 56 9.98 13.93 3.90
C THR A 56 8.79 14.51 3.16
N LEU A 57 7.58 14.06 3.51
CA LEU A 57 6.34 14.37 2.79
C LEU A 57 5.56 15.55 3.39
N GLY A 58 5.94 16.04 4.59
CA GLY A 58 5.19 17.09 5.30
C GLY A 58 3.88 16.56 5.89
N THR A 59 2.80 17.36 5.81
CA THR A 59 1.50 16.97 6.36
C THR A 59 0.84 15.88 5.52
N VAL A 60 0.70 14.68 6.05
CA VAL A 60 0.16 13.49 5.37
C VAL A 60 -1.07 12.94 6.09
N LEU A 61 -1.92 12.23 5.35
CA LEU A 61 -2.89 11.32 5.91
C LEU A 61 -2.21 9.96 6.14
N GLU A 62 -2.14 9.54 7.40
CA GLU A 62 -1.58 8.26 7.82
C GLU A 62 -2.69 7.27 8.16
N LEU A 63 -2.55 6.05 7.62
CA LEU A 63 -3.30 4.87 8.09
C LEU A 63 -2.31 3.80 8.52
N ALA A 64 -2.57 3.16 9.66
CA ALA A 64 -1.73 2.07 10.15
C ALA A 64 -2.56 0.98 10.85
N THR A 65 -2.03 -0.23 10.90
CA THR A 65 -2.65 -1.37 11.59
C THR A 65 -2.42 -1.34 13.10
N ALA A 66 -1.41 -0.58 13.56
CA ALA A 66 -1.06 -0.37 14.96
C ALA A 66 -0.33 0.97 15.13
N ASP A 67 -0.26 1.48 16.36
CA ASP A 67 0.42 2.75 16.69
C ASP A 67 1.95 2.70 16.47
N SER A 68 2.54 1.50 16.42
CA SER A 68 3.96 1.31 16.22
C SER A 68 4.27 -0.01 15.54
N ALA A 69 5.36 -0.02 14.73
CA ALA A 69 5.91 -1.23 14.12
C ALA A 69 6.55 -2.17 15.16
N ASP A 70 6.86 -1.68 16.37
CA ASP A 70 7.51 -2.45 17.42
C ASP A 70 6.57 -3.50 18.01
N GLY A 71 6.98 -4.77 17.92
CA GLY A 71 6.22 -5.92 18.44
C GLY A 71 5.02 -6.36 17.59
N ALA A 72 4.64 -5.64 16.53
CA ALA A 72 3.59 -6.07 15.61
C ALA A 72 4.21 -6.89 14.45
N GLU A 73 3.82 -8.17 14.34
CA GLU A 73 4.31 -9.05 13.26
C GLU A 73 3.66 -8.74 11.90
N ASP A 74 2.46 -8.16 11.93
CA ASP A 74 1.61 -7.85 10.78
C ASP A 74 1.48 -6.34 10.53
N TYR A 75 2.46 -5.54 11.00
CA TYR A 75 2.42 -4.09 10.85
C TYR A 75 2.33 -3.66 9.39
N GLN A 76 1.41 -2.76 9.12
CA GLN A 76 1.26 -2.05 7.85
C GLN A 76 1.00 -0.56 8.13
N ALA A 77 1.55 0.31 7.29
CA ALA A 77 1.27 1.73 7.29
C ALA A 77 1.22 2.28 5.87
N VAL A 78 0.40 3.29 5.65
CA VAL A 78 0.31 4.04 4.39
C VAL A 78 0.25 5.52 4.70
N LEU A 79 1.10 6.29 4.01
CA LEU A 79 1.13 7.74 4.04
C LEU A 79 0.63 8.27 2.68
N LEU A 80 -0.29 9.23 2.71
CA LEU A 80 -0.92 9.82 1.54
C LEU A 80 -0.74 11.34 1.58
N GLN A 81 0.02 11.88 0.62
CA GLN A 81 0.29 13.32 0.47
C GLN A 81 -0.33 13.85 -0.82
N ARG A 82 -1.09 14.94 -0.75
CA ARG A 82 -1.56 15.68 -1.93
C ARG A 82 -0.55 16.75 -2.32
N GLY A 83 -0.32 16.87 -3.60
CA GLY A 83 0.50 17.91 -4.21
C GLY A 83 0.18 18.07 -5.70
N THR A 84 1.15 18.54 -6.46
CA THR A 84 1.13 18.62 -7.92
C THR A 84 2.33 17.85 -8.47
N ALA A 85 2.42 17.64 -9.78
CA ALA A 85 3.55 16.94 -10.39
C ALA A 85 4.91 17.57 -10.06
N ASP A 86 4.95 18.87 -9.78
CA ASP A 86 6.18 19.59 -9.40
C ASP A 86 6.55 19.47 -7.91
N THR A 87 5.65 18.92 -7.08
CA THR A 87 5.91 18.78 -5.63
C THR A 87 7.03 17.78 -5.38
N TYR A 88 6.94 16.60 -6.01
CA TYR A 88 7.97 15.55 -5.96
C TYR A 88 8.10 14.92 -7.36
N PRO A 89 8.80 15.57 -8.31
CA PRO A 89 8.82 15.15 -9.72
C PRO A 89 9.36 13.74 -9.94
N ASP A 90 10.31 13.30 -9.13
CA ASP A 90 10.97 11.99 -9.21
C ASP A 90 10.63 11.11 -8.00
N PHE A 91 9.43 11.25 -7.43
CA PHE A 91 9.03 10.63 -6.15
C PHE A 91 9.38 9.14 -6.02
N ILE A 92 9.02 8.33 -7.02
CA ILE A 92 9.28 6.89 -6.98
C ILE A 92 10.78 6.60 -7.03
N ASP A 93 11.49 7.22 -7.96
CA ASP A 93 12.94 7.00 -8.15
C ASP A 93 13.74 7.45 -6.93
N ASP A 94 13.39 8.58 -6.32
CA ASP A 94 14.06 9.10 -5.12
C ASP A 94 13.74 8.22 -3.90
N SER A 95 12.47 7.82 -3.74
CA SER A 95 12.08 6.89 -2.68
C SER A 95 12.77 5.53 -2.81
N GLU A 96 12.95 5.00 -4.02
CA GLU A 96 13.72 3.77 -4.25
C GLU A 96 15.20 3.94 -3.86
N LYS A 97 15.82 5.11 -4.17
CA LYS A 97 17.20 5.41 -3.75
C LYS A 97 17.33 5.45 -2.23
N ASP A 98 16.38 6.10 -1.55
CA ASP A 98 16.35 6.20 -0.10
C ASP A 98 16.16 4.83 0.56
N LEU A 99 15.23 4.01 0.05
CA LEU A 99 15.05 2.63 0.50
C LEU A 99 16.32 1.80 0.30
N LYS A 100 17.00 1.96 -0.84
CA LYS A 100 18.26 1.26 -1.12
C LYS A 100 19.39 1.74 -0.19
N GLN A 101 19.43 3.03 0.14
CA GLN A 101 20.41 3.57 1.08
C GLN A 101 20.16 3.06 2.51
N ALA A 102 18.90 3.00 2.94
CA ALA A 102 18.51 2.58 4.28
C ALA A 102 18.64 1.06 4.50
N TYR A 103 18.26 0.26 3.51
CA TYR A 103 18.10 -1.20 3.65
C TYR A 103 19.02 -2.03 2.75
N GLY A 104 19.80 -1.43 1.87
CA GLY A 104 20.73 -2.11 0.97
C GLY A 104 20.05 -2.60 -0.29
N ILE A 105 19.88 -3.93 -0.45
CA ILE A 105 19.31 -4.51 -1.68
C ILE A 105 17.80 -4.38 -1.66
N ILE A 106 17.24 -3.71 -2.67
CA ILE A 106 15.79 -3.68 -2.94
C ILE A 106 15.52 -4.37 -4.29
N LYS A 107 14.30 -4.89 -4.47
CA LYS A 107 13.86 -5.51 -5.73
C LYS A 107 12.56 -4.86 -6.18
N PRO A 108 12.63 -3.76 -6.95
CA PRO A 108 11.43 -3.09 -7.43
C PRO A 108 10.72 -3.95 -8.49
N ARG A 109 9.39 -3.91 -8.48
CA ARG A 109 8.49 -4.55 -9.43
C ARG A 109 7.28 -3.66 -9.64
N THR A 110 6.70 -3.65 -10.83
CA THR A 110 5.43 -2.97 -11.06
C THR A 110 4.37 -3.50 -10.10
N ALA A 111 3.64 -2.60 -9.46
CA ALA A 111 2.43 -2.90 -8.71
C ALA A 111 1.21 -2.50 -9.55
N ASN A 112 0.23 -3.40 -9.66
CA ASN A 112 -1.02 -3.11 -10.36
C ASN A 112 -2.01 -2.50 -9.36
N ILE A 113 -2.23 -1.20 -9.46
CA ILE A 113 -3.16 -0.42 -8.65
C ILE A 113 -3.99 0.42 -9.61
N THR A 114 -5.29 0.47 -9.41
CA THR A 114 -6.22 1.27 -10.23
C THR A 114 -7.02 2.19 -9.35
N VAL A 115 -7.09 3.48 -9.71
CA VAL A 115 -7.90 4.48 -9.01
C VAL A 115 -8.85 5.11 -10.02
N GLU A 116 -10.13 5.20 -9.67
CA GLU A 116 -11.16 5.77 -10.56
C GLU A 116 -10.85 7.24 -10.89
N GLY A 117 -10.84 7.55 -12.18
CA GLY A 117 -10.61 8.93 -12.66
C GLY A 117 -9.16 9.43 -12.52
N ALA A 118 -8.18 8.52 -12.38
CA ALA A 118 -6.78 8.90 -12.26
C ALA A 118 -5.85 7.95 -13.03
N GLU A 119 -4.68 8.46 -13.41
CA GLU A 119 -3.56 7.66 -13.90
C GLU A 119 -2.67 7.26 -12.71
N VAL A 120 -2.29 5.99 -12.62
CA VAL A 120 -1.49 5.46 -11.51
C VAL A 120 -0.18 4.89 -12.02
N THR A 121 0.94 5.36 -11.45
CA THR A 121 2.25 4.71 -11.55
C THR A 121 2.59 4.14 -10.18
N ALA A 122 2.83 2.83 -10.09
CA ALA A 122 3.09 2.18 -8.81
C ALA A 122 4.15 1.09 -8.91
N VAL A 123 4.98 1.02 -7.86
CA VAL A 123 5.99 -0.03 -7.68
C VAL A 123 5.87 -0.65 -6.28
N ARG A 124 6.19 -1.93 -6.22
CA ARG A 124 6.44 -2.66 -4.98
C ARG A 124 7.94 -2.93 -4.87
N CYS A 125 8.52 -2.63 -3.73
CA CYS A 125 9.91 -2.96 -3.42
C CYS A 125 9.97 -4.06 -2.36
N ASP A 126 10.60 -5.20 -2.67
CA ASP A 126 10.88 -6.23 -1.68
C ASP A 126 12.18 -5.82 -0.92
N ILE A 127 12.08 -5.64 0.41
CA ILE A 127 13.15 -5.16 1.28
C ILE A 127 13.28 -6.14 2.44
N GLN A 128 14.31 -6.94 2.50
CA GLN A 128 14.57 -7.90 3.60
C GLN A 128 13.29 -8.44 4.29
N THR A 129 12.88 -7.83 5.43
CA THR A 129 11.71 -8.21 6.23
C THR A 129 10.47 -7.37 5.96
N TYR A 130 10.53 -6.43 5.01
CA TYR A 130 9.43 -5.53 4.66
C TYR A 130 9.17 -5.52 3.16
N TYR A 131 8.00 -5.03 2.81
CA TYR A 131 7.60 -4.69 1.46
C TYR A 131 7.12 -3.24 1.44
N ALA A 132 7.71 -2.42 0.58
CA ALA A 132 7.25 -1.06 0.35
C ALA A 132 6.36 -1.01 -0.91
N VAL A 133 5.37 -0.14 -0.88
CA VAL A 133 4.53 0.23 -2.03
C VAL A 133 4.66 1.72 -2.22
N LEU A 134 5.16 2.14 -3.38
CA LEU A 134 5.30 3.53 -3.76
C LEU A 134 4.37 3.78 -4.95
N ALA A 135 3.58 4.86 -4.92
CA ALA A 135 2.75 5.20 -6.05
C ALA A 135 2.56 6.72 -6.21
N THR A 136 2.31 7.13 -7.44
CA THR A 136 1.75 8.44 -7.79
C THR A 136 0.40 8.23 -8.44
N ILE A 137 -0.62 8.95 -7.96
CA ILE A 137 -1.99 8.94 -8.47
C ILE A 137 -2.24 10.33 -9.05
N THR A 138 -2.27 10.45 -10.37
CA THR A 138 -2.40 11.72 -11.09
C THR A 138 -3.82 11.88 -11.60
N TYR A 139 -4.51 12.94 -11.15
CA TYR A 139 -5.87 13.27 -11.57
C TYR A 139 -5.89 14.28 -12.73
N ASP A 140 -6.96 14.29 -13.50
CA ASP A 140 -7.16 15.25 -14.62
C ASP A 140 -7.13 16.72 -14.17
N SER A 141 -7.38 17.00 -12.87
CA SER A 141 -7.25 18.33 -12.29
C SER A 141 -5.80 18.85 -12.23
N GLY A 142 -4.81 17.97 -12.41
CA GLY A 142 -3.39 18.24 -12.19
C GLY A 142 -2.94 17.99 -10.75
N ASP A 143 -3.84 17.59 -9.86
CA ASP A 143 -3.48 17.14 -8.53
C ASP A 143 -2.82 15.76 -8.58
N VAL A 144 -1.86 15.54 -7.69
CA VAL A 144 -1.18 14.25 -7.51
C VAL A 144 -1.28 13.82 -6.06
N VAL A 145 -1.62 12.54 -5.83
CA VAL A 145 -1.48 11.92 -4.51
C VAL A 145 -0.25 11.02 -4.54
N TYR A 146 0.69 11.33 -3.67
CA TYR A 146 1.90 10.54 -3.42
C TYR A 146 1.62 9.52 -2.33
N VAL A 147 1.96 8.27 -2.60
CA VAL A 147 1.69 7.14 -1.72
C VAL A 147 2.99 6.49 -1.29
N SER A 148 3.21 6.41 0.03
CA SER A 148 4.28 5.62 0.63
C SER A 148 3.67 4.59 1.57
N GLY A 149 3.70 3.32 1.18
CA GLY A 149 3.19 2.20 1.97
C GLY A 149 4.31 1.29 2.44
N LEU A 150 4.20 0.76 3.65
CA LEU A 150 5.11 -0.22 4.24
C LEU A 150 4.31 -1.35 4.87
N THR A 151 4.72 -2.60 4.65
CA THR A 151 4.12 -3.77 5.30
C THR A 151 5.16 -4.83 5.64
N LYS A 152 4.95 -5.55 6.75
CA LYS A 152 5.68 -6.79 7.08
C LYS A 152 5.08 -8.02 6.40
N LEU A 153 3.87 -7.92 5.89
CA LEU A 153 3.19 -9.01 5.20
C LEU A 153 3.74 -9.20 3.78
N ALA A 154 3.89 -10.44 3.36
CA ALA A 154 4.26 -10.78 1.98
C ALA A 154 3.17 -10.36 0.96
N SER A 155 1.91 -10.27 1.40
CA SER A 155 0.82 -9.70 0.61
C SER A 155 0.74 -8.19 0.82
N ILE A 156 0.60 -7.44 -0.28
CA ILE A 156 0.38 -6.00 -0.27
C ILE A 156 -1.10 -5.66 -0.51
N ASN A 157 -2.00 -6.64 -0.48
CA ASN A 157 -3.39 -6.43 -0.93
C ASN A 157 -4.15 -5.44 -0.06
N ASP A 158 -3.91 -5.39 1.25
CA ASP A 158 -4.57 -4.42 2.12
C ASP A 158 -4.16 -2.99 1.76
N ILE A 159 -2.87 -2.78 1.43
CA ILE A 159 -2.38 -1.48 0.92
C ILE A 159 -3.01 -1.18 -0.44
N VAL A 160 -3.03 -2.15 -1.37
CA VAL A 160 -3.65 -1.98 -2.70
C VAL A 160 -5.11 -1.58 -2.56
N ASN A 161 -5.90 -2.33 -1.81
CA ASN A 161 -7.32 -2.04 -1.59
C ASN A 161 -7.56 -0.65 -0.99
N LEU A 162 -6.71 -0.23 -0.03
CA LEU A 162 -6.77 1.10 0.54
C LEU A 162 -6.48 2.17 -0.51
N VAL A 163 -5.39 2.00 -1.28
CA VAL A 163 -4.96 2.98 -2.29
C VAL A 163 -5.97 3.08 -3.43
N GLU A 164 -6.61 1.97 -3.84
CA GLU A 164 -7.68 1.96 -4.85
C GLU A 164 -8.93 2.73 -4.41
N SER A 165 -9.11 2.97 -3.11
CA SER A 165 -10.20 3.77 -2.56
C SER A 165 -9.91 5.27 -2.49
N VAL A 166 -8.69 5.70 -2.82
CA VAL A 166 -8.26 7.11 -2.73
C VAL A 166 -9.07 7.98 -3.68
N SER A 167 -9.53 9.11 -3.18
CA SER A 167 -10.18 10.16 -3.96
C SER A 167 -9.80 11.54 -3.43
N LEU A 168 -10.09 12.58 -4.20
CA LEU A 168 -9.89 13.97 -3.80
C LEU A 168 -11.23 14.66 -3.56
N SER A 169 -11.30 15.45 -2.50
CA SER A 169 -12.45 16.27 -2.12
C SER A 169 -12.18 17.76 -2.32
#